data_e349a69b61993849607a0cf7a70357b6
#
_entry.id   e349a69b61993849607a0cf7a70357b6
#
_cell.length_a   1.000
_cell.length_b   1.000
_cell.length_c   1.000
_cell.angle_alpha   90.00
_cell.angle_beta   90.00
_cell.angle_gamma   90.00
#
_symmetry.space_group_name_H-M   'P 1'
#
loop_
_entity.id
_entity.type
_entity.pdbx_description
1 polymer ?
#
loop_
_entity_poly.entity_id
_entity_poly.type
_entity_poly.pdbx_seq_one_letter_code
_entity_poly.pdbx_strand_id
1 'polypeptide(L)'
;MDILKLKPVFKDYIWGGTRLKTDFGFKSDLDILAEGWMLSCHKDGMNTIDGGEFDGQTLEKVIEKEGKEKLVGTRSLDFPYFPVLIKLIDAKENLSIQVHPDNEYAKRVEHEFGKTEIWYVIDATPDAQLVYGFKEKISKEEFKKAIEENTLLDVLNTVNVKKGDLFFIEAGTVHAIGKGVLIAEIQQNSNSTYRVYDYGRLGKDGKPRELHVKKAVDVSVTEPPKYDIKPMSDKVIGDGFDSTLLTKCDLFTVNHYDVEKSLTLEADEKSFNHVLVIDGEGKINGKELKKGDSFFIPAGFGKYEICGKCEIIVTNI
;
A
#
# COMPACT_ATOMS: atom_id res chain seq x y z
N MET A 1 -6.06 10.95 -23.54
CA MET A 1 -5.77 11.69 -22.27
C MET A 1 -4.29 11.54 -21.96
N ASP A 2 -3.66 12.52 -21.33
CA ASP A 2 -2.23 12.48 -20.99
C ASP A 2 -1.99 11.69 -19.68
N ILE A 3 -0.72 11.33 -19.41
CA ILE A 3 -0.27 10.78 -18.13
C ILE A 3 -0.45 11.85 -17.05
N LEU A 4 -1.13 11.50 -15.96
CA LEU A 4 -1.44 12.39 -14.84
C LEU A 4 -0.43 12.18 -13.73
N LYS A 5 0.28 13.25 -13.32
CA LYS A 5 1.10 13.26 -12.11
C LYS A 5 0.19 13.52 -10.91
N LEU A 6 0.40 12.81 -9.81
CA LEU A 6 -0.42 12.91 -8.59
C LEU A 6 0.35 13.61 -7.48
N LYS A 7 -0.34 14.50 -6.74
CA LYS A 7 0.16 15.05 -5.46
C LYS A 7 -0.20 14.11 -4.33
N PRO A 8 0.79 13.60 -3.55
CA PRO A 8 0.51 12.74 -2.40
C PRO A 8 -0.27 13.46 -1.31
N VAL A 9 -1.07 12.67 -0.55
CA VAL A 9 -1.69 13.13 0.70
C VAL A 9 -0.92 12.55 1.87
N PHE A 10 -0.52 13.39 2.83
CA PHE A 10 0.30 12.97 3.96
C PHE A 10 -0.51 12.83 5.25
N LYS A 11 -0.10 11.86 6.09
CA LYS A 11 -0.63 11.60 7.44
C LYS A 11 0.50 11.64 8.45
N ASP A 12 0.22 12.23 9.63
CA ASP A 12 1.18 12.46 10.71
C ASP A 12 0.88 11.59 11.95
N TYR A 13 0.68 10.30 11.74
CA TYR A 13 0.41 9.37 12.84
C TYR A 13 1.56 9.29 13.84
N ILE A 14 1.25 8.98 15.12
CA ILE A 14 2.17 9.00 16.25
C ILE A 14 3.38 8.07 16.12
N TRP A 15 3.34 7.09 15.26
CA TRP A 15 4.40 6.11 14.99
C TRP A 15 5.29 6.48 13.80
N GLY A 16 4.94 7.55 13.08
CA GLY A 16 5.64 7.95 11.86
C GLY A 16 7.00 8.58 12.09
N GLY A 17 7.77 8.62 11.03
CA GLY A 17 9.10 9.21 10.97
C GLY A 17 9.21 10.41 10.04
N THR A 18 10.43 10.67 9.60
CA THR A 18 10.77 11.79 8.72
C THR A 18 11.38 11.33 7.40
N ARG A 19 11.51 10.01 7.15
CA ARG A 19 12.16 9.47 5.95
C ARG A 19 11.44 9.86 4.66
N LEU A 20 10.12 10.03 4.68
CA LEU A 20 9.40 10.55 3.53
C LEU A 20 9.81 12.00 3.19
N LYS A 21 10.27 12.79 4.17
CA LYS A 21 10.88 14.10 3.92
C LYS A 21 12.35 13.99 3.51
N THR A 22 13.14 13.22 4.26
CA THR A 22 14.61 13.18 4.08
C THR A 22 15.04 12.36 2.86
N ASP A 23 14.43 11.18 2.65
CA ASP A 23 14.85 10.22 1.64
C ASP A 23 14.08 10.38 0.32
N PHE A 24 12.83 10.90 0.36
CA PHE A 24 11.98 11.15 -0.80
C PHE A 24 11.86 12.64 -1.17
N GLY A 25 12.33 13.53 -0.30
CA GLY A 25 12.30 14.97 -0.56
C GLY A 25 10.91 15.60 -0.55
N PHE A 26 9.89 14.93 0.04
CA PHE A 26 8.56 15.51 0.14
C PHE A 26 8.53 16.74 1.04
N LYS A 27 7.83 17.77 0.56
CA LYS A 27 7.61 19.01 1.31
C LYS A 27 6.23 18.97 1.96
N SER A 28 6.17 19.26 3.24
CA SER A 28 4.93 19.34 4.02
C SER A 28 5.16 20.15 5.27
N ASP A 29 4.11 20.85 5.74
CA ASP A 29 4.12 21.59 7.00
C ASP A 29 3.95 20.67 8.23
N LEU A 30 3.61 19.38 8.02
CA LEU A 30 3.56 18.38 9.09
C LEU A 30 4.99 18.08 9.58
N ASP A 31 5.20 17.94 10.87
CA ASP A 31 6.53 17.65 11.45
C ASP A 31 7.01 16.26 11.04
N ILE A 32 6.14 15.28 11.03
CA ILE A 32 6.38 13.89 10.61
C ILE A 32 5.47 13.52 9.45
N LEU A 33 5.95 12.57 8.62
CA LEU A 33 5.15 11.98 7.55
C LEU A 33 5.11 10.46 7.76
N ALA A 34 4.11 10.00 8.48
CA ALA A 34 3.91 8.57 8.77
C ALA A 34 3.50 7.80 7.52
N GLU A 35 2.55 8.36 6.76
CA GLU A 35 2.10 7.81 5.49
C GLU A 35 2.07 8.91 4.40
N GLY A 36 2.45 8.53 3.18
CA GLY A 36 2.18 9.25 1.95
C GLY A 36 1.22 8.43 1.09
N TRP A 37 -0.01 8.88 0.89
CA TRP A 37 -0.98 8.23 0.01
C TRP A 37 -0.69 8.64 -1.42
N MET A 38 -0.10 7.73 -2.18
CA MET A 38 0.45 7.98 -3.51
C MET A 38 -0.58 7.82 -4.62
N LEU A 39 -1.54 6.88 -4.45
CA LEU A 39 -2.72 6.71 -5.29
C LEU A 39 -3.93 6.54 -4.40
N SER A 40 -4.87 7.48 -4.42
CA SER A 40 -6.05 7.45 -3.57
C SER A 40 -7.21 8.25 -4.13
N CYS A 41 -8.38 7.61 -4.21
CA CYS A 41 -9.69 8.24 -4.32
C CYS A 41 -10.51 8.04 -3.03
N HIS A 42 -9.85 7.70 -1.91
CA HIS A 42 -10.54 7.48 -0.63
C HIS A 42 -10.95 8.81 0.01
N LYS A 43 -12.17 8.86 0.59
CA LYS A 43 -12.73 10.06 1.25
C LYS A 43 -11.82 10.69 2.30
N ASP A 44 -10.99 9.89 2.98
CA ASP A 44 -10.07 10.36 4.01
C ASP A 44 -8.79 11.00 3.45
N GLY A 45 -8.60 10.96 2.13
CA GLY A 45 -7.42 11.55 1.49
C GLY A 45 -7.34 11.28 0.00
N MET A 46 -7.93 12.15 -0.82
CA MET A 46 -7.91 12.06 -2.28
C MET A 46 -6.70 12.75 -2.86
N ASN A 47 -5.99 12.11 -3.80
CA ASN A 47 -4.94 12.77 -4.54
C ASN A 47 -5.51 13.84 -5.48
N THR A 48 -4.77 14.92 -5.65
CA THR A 48 -4.99 15.91 -6.69
C THR A 48 -3.98 15.77 -7.82
N ILE A 49 -4.36 16.21 -9.00
CA ILE A 49 -3.49 16.22 -10.17
C ILE A 49 -2.46 17.36 -10.03
N ASP A 50 -1.22 17.08 -10.42
CA ASP A 50 -0.10 18.01 -10.42
C ASP A 50 0.22 18.46 -11.84
N GLY A 51 -0.33 19.59 -12.25
CA GLY A 51 -0.12 20.18 -13.56
C GLY A 51 -1.07 19.70 -14.66
N GLY A 52 -0.95 20.31 -15.84
CA GLY A 52 -1.77 20.01 -17.02
C GLY A 52 -3.20 20.50 -16.93
N GLU A 53 -4.08 19.93 -17.77
CA GLU A 53 -5.48 20.35 -17.91
C GLU A 53 -6.29 20.20 -16.62
N PHE A 54 -5.95 19.23 -15.78
CA PHE A 54 -6.69 18.91 -14.55
C PHE A 54 -6.00 19.38 -13.27
N ASP A 55 -5.02 20.27 -13.36
CA ASP A 55 -4.25 20.74 -12.20
C ASP A 55 -5.17 21.14 -11.02
N GLY A 56 -4.86 20.62 -9.82
CA GLY A 56 -5.58 20.87 -8.59
C GLY A 56 -6.92 20.14 -8.43
N GLN A 57 -7.46 19.48 -9.47
CA GLN A 57 -8.66 18.65 -9.35
C GLN A 57 -8.29 17.31 -8.69
N THR A 58 -9.21 16.73 -7.92
CA THR A 58 -9.02 15.39 -7.37
C THR A 58 -9.11 14.35 -8.49
N LEU A 59 -8.32 13.27 -8.38
CA LEU A 59 -8.35 12.16 -9.33
C LEU A 59 -9.78 11.60 -9.47
N GLU A 60 -10.52 11.48 -8.38
CA GLU A 60 -11.91 11.02 -8.38
C GLU A 60 -12.81 11.91 -9.27
N LYS A 61 -12.74 13.24 -9.12
CA LYS A 61 -13.51 14.17 -9.96
C LYS A 61 -13.15 14.07 -11.44
N VAL A 62 -11.87 13.84 -11.75
CA VAL A 62 -11.44 13.63 -13.14
C VAL A 62 -12.01 12.32 -13.67
N ILE A 63 -12.00 11.24 -12.87
CA ILE A 63 -12.61 9.95 -13.25
C ILE A 63 -14.12 10.08 -13.46
N GLU A 64 -14.83 10.80 -12.58
CA GLU A 64 -16.27 11.05 -12.72
C GLU A 64 -16.59 11.86 -14.00
N LYS A 65 -15.81 12.91 -14.28
CA LYS A 65 -16.00 13.77 -15.45
C LYS A 65 -15.74 13.06 -16.78
N GLU A 66 -14.64 12.33 -16.86
CA GLU A 66 -14.15 11.71 -18.10
C GLU A 66 -14.73 10.30 -18.33
N GLY A 67 -15.25 9.65 -17.30
CA GLY A 67 -15.82 8.31 -17.32
C GLY A 67 -14.90 7.27 -16.70
N LYS A 68 -15.46 6.50 -15.76
CA LYS A 68 -14.73 5.48 -15.00
C LYS A 68 -14.13 4.40 -15.90
N GLU A 69 -14.92 3.83 -16.81
CA GLU A 69 -14.45 2.81 -17.76
C GLU A 69 -13.31 3.34 -18.63
N LYS A 70 -13.41 4.59 -19.11
CA LYS A 70 -12.41 5.22 -19.96
C LYS A 70 -11.07 5.44 -19.25
N LEU A 71 -11.09 5.78 -17.96
CA LEU A 71 -9.86 6.09 -17.23
C LEU A 71 -9.31 4.91 -16.43
N VAL A 72 -10.19 4.16 -15.79
CA VAL A 72 -9.80 3.05 -14.89
C VAL A 72 -9.78 1.71 -15.61
N GLY A 73 -10.48 1.61 -16.76
CA GLY A 73 -10.54 0.43 -17.59
C GLY A 73 -11.81 -0.40 -17.39
N THR A 74 -12.04 -1.35 -18.30
CA THR A 74 -13.24 -2.20 -18.29
C THR A 74 -13.33 -3.08 -17.03
N ARG A 75 -12.20 -3.51 -16.46
CA ARG A 75 -12.18 -4.25 -15.18
C ARG A 75 -12.70 -3.45 -14.01
N SER A 76 -12.70 -2.10 -14.09
CA SER A 76 -13.24 -1.25 -13.05
C SER A 76 -14.75 -1.40 -12.86
N LEU A 77 -15.48 -1.96 -13.83
CA LEU A 77 -16.92 -2.17 -13.75
C LEU A 77 -17.30 -3.20 -12.68
N ASP A 78 -16.37 -4.09 -12.31
CA ASP A 78 -16.56 -5.06 -11.24
C ASP A 78 -16.50 -4.45 -9.84
N PHE A 79 -16.11 -3.17 -9.73
CA PHE A 79 -15.97 -2.46 -8.46
C PHE A 79 -16.97 -1.29 -8.35
N PRO A 80 -17.63 -1.07 -7.20
CA PRO A 80 -18.56 0.04 -7.02
C PRO A 80 -17.88 1.42 -7.04
N TYR A 81 -16.62 1.53 -6.63
CA TYR A 81 -15.80 2.75 -6.63
C TYR A 81 -14.33 2.43 -6.97
N PHE A 82 -13.45 3.43 -6.94
CA PHE A 82 -12.03 3.24 -7.28
C PHE A 82 -11.40 2.14 -6.41
N PRO A 83 -10.74 1.11 -7.00
CA PRO A 83 -10.52 -0.16 -6.30
C PRO A 83 -9.30 -0.22 -5.39
N VAL A 84 -8.26 0.60 -5.59
CA VAL A 84 -6.98 0.48 -4.88
C VAL A 84 -6.57 1.76 -4.16
N LEU A 85 -5.78 1.61 -3.11
CA LEU A 85 -5.09 2.66 -2.38
C LEU A 85 -3.62 2.26 -2.25
N ILE A 86 -2.69 3.16 -2.61
CA ILE A 86 -1.26 2.90 -2.57
C ILE A 86 -0.59 3.91 -1.66
N LYS A 87 0.25 3.42 -0.75
CA LYS A 87 0.92 4.24 0.25
C LYS A 87 2.42 3.98 0.30
N LEU A 88 3.17 4.99 0.70
CA LEU A 88 4.48 4.86 1.32
C LEU A 88 4.30 4.99 2.83
N ILE A 89 4.88 4.09 3.61
CA ILE A 89 4.77 4.07 5.08
C ILE A 89 6.17 4.08 5.69
N ASP A 90 6.43 5.10 6.52
CA ASP A 90 7.66 5.23 7.31
C ASP A 90 7.37 4.93 8.79
N ALA A 91 7.69 3.72 9.22
CA ALA A 91 7.51 3.22 10.57
C ALA A 91 8.73 3.54 11.45
N LYS A 92 8.80 4.72 12.05
CA LYS A 92 9.81 5.04 13.07
C LYS A 92 9.60 4.24 14.36
N GLU A 93 8.34 4.02 14.73
CA GLU A 93 7.94 3.18 15.86
C GLU A 93 7.02 2.06 15.35
N ASN A 94 6.82 1.01 16.17
CA ASN A 94 5.91 -0.07 15.82
C ASN A 94 4.50 0.46 15.55
N LEU A 95 3.85 0.03 14.48
CA LEU A 95 2.42 0.23 14.29
C LEU A 95 1.64 -0.65 15.28
N SER A 96 0.38 -0.33 15.52
CA SER A 96 -0.50 -1.20 16.30
C SER A 96 -0.64 -2.56 15.62
N ILE A 97 -0.78 -3.62 16.43
CA ILE A 97 -1.18 -4.93 15.93
C ILE A 97 -2.65 -4.84 15.55
N GLN A 98 -2.98 -5.27 14.33
CA GLN A 98 -4.26 -5.05 13.71
C GLN A 98 -4.65 -6.19 12.77
N VAL A 99 -5.91 -6.18 12.37
CA VAL A 99 -6.46 -7.07 11.36
C VAL A 99 -7.48 -6.32 10.52
N HIS A 100 -7.64 -6.72 9.27
CA HIS A 100 -8.59 -6.13 8.33
C HIS A 100 -9.68 -7.13 7.96
N PRO A 101 -10.93 -6.66 7.78
CA PRO A 101 -12.04 -7.51 7.34
C PRO A 101 -11.91 -7.88 5.86
N ASP A 102 -12.57 -8.96 5.45
CA ASP A 102 -12.85 -9.27 4.05
C ASP A 102 -13.98 -8.39 3.48
N ASN A 103 -14.23 -8.53 2.17
CA ASN A 103 -15.26 -7.74 1.47
C ASN A 103 -16.67 -7.97 2.03
N GLU A 104 -17.00 -9.19 2.44
CA GLU A 104 -18.34 -9.53 2.93
C GLU A 104 -18.61 -8.85 4.28
N TYR A 105 -17.67 -8.99 5.21
CA TYR A 105 -17.78 -8.36 6.52
C TYR A 105 -17.72 -6.83 6.43
N ALA A 106 -16.76 -6.27 5.69
CA ALA A 106 -16.57 -4.84 5.55
C ALA A 106 -17.79 -4.16 4.91
N LYS A 107 -18.34 -4.73 3.85
CA LYS A 107 -19.54 -4.19 3.18
C LYS A 107 -20.75 -4.13 4.15
N ARG A 108 -20.92 -5.15 4.98
CA ARG A 108 -22.03 -5.23 5.93
C ARG A 108 -21.87 -4.31 7.13
N VAL A 109 -20.64 -4.15 7.65
CA VAL A 109 -20.37 -3.48 8.94
C VAL A 109 -19.82 -2.07 8.78
N GLU A 110 -18.95 -1.86 7.79
CA GLU A 110 -18.23 -0.59 7.59
C GLU A 110 -18.71 0.18 6.34
N HIS A 111 -19.48 -0.47 5.45
CA HIS A 111 -19.91 0.06 4.16
C HIS A 111 -18.72 0.43 3.25
N GLU A 112 -17.63 -0.32 3.36
CA GLU A 112 -16.38 -0.18 2.61
C GLU A 112 -15.96 -1.51 1.97
N PHE A 113 -14.87 -1.50 1.18
CA PHE A 113 -14.19 -2.72 0.79
C PHE A 113 -13.56 -3.42 2.00
N GLY A 114 -13.30 -4.70 1.88
CA GLY A 114 -12.31 -5.39 2.69
C GLY A 114 -10.93 -4.80 2.45
N LYS A 115 -9.92 -5.31 3.16
CA LYS A 115 -8.58 -4.80 3.02
C LYS A 115 -7.57 -5.95 2.93
N THR A 116 -7.43 -6.47 1.71
CA THR A 116 -6.29 -7.30 1.31
C THR A 116 -5.21 -6.38 0.77
N GLU A 117 -3.97 -6.62 1.13
CA GLU A 117 -2.83 -5.76 0.82
C GLU A 117 -1.55 -6.54 0.59
N ILE A 118 -0.58 -5.89 -0.02
CA ILE A 118 0.82 -6.33 -0.02
C ILE A 118 1.71 -5.24 0.55
N TRP A 119 2.82 -5.66 1.15
CA TRP A 119 3.90 -4.81 1.59
C TRP A 119 5.19 -5.18 0.86
N TYR A 120 5.70 -4.24 0.08
CA TYR A 120 7.05 -4.33 -0.47
C TYR A 120 8.00 -3.53 0.41
N VAL A 121 9.01 -4.19 0.98
CA VAL A 121 9.99 -3.54 1.87
C VAL A 121 10.99 -2.76 1.02
N ILE A 122 10.86 -1.42 1.02
CA ILE A 122 11.78 -0.51 0.32
C ILE A 122 13.10 -0.43 1.07
N ASP A 123 13.04 -0.39 2.41
CA ASP A 123 14.21 -0.38 3.27
C ASP A 123 13.85 -0.78 4.70
N ALA A 124 14.83 -1.34 5.44
CA ALA A 124 14.66 -1.75 6.83
C ALA A 124 15.97 -1.61 7.59
N THR A 125 15.88 -1.23 8.88
CA THR A 125 17.05 -1.30 9.78
C THR A 125 17.45 -2.75 10.05
N PRO A 126 18.71 -3.04 10.44
CA PRO A 126 19.21 -4.43 10.59
C PRO A 126 18.36 -5.33 11.48
N ASP A 127 17.75 -4.77 12.53
CA ASP A 127 16.95 -5.55 13.50
C ASP A 127 15.44 -5.36 13.31
N ALA A 128 15.03 -4.84 12.16
CA ALA A 128 13.62 -4.61 11.88
C ALA A 128 12.83 -5.92 11.77
N GLN A 129 11.63 -5.91 12.33
CA GLN A 129 10.74 -7.06 12.37
C GLN A 129 9.31 -6.66 12.04
N LEU A 130 8.53 -7.61 11.53
CA LEU A 130 7.09 -7.47 11.34
C LEU A 130 6.36 -8.56 12.12
N VAL A 131 5.14 -8.26 12.55
CA VAL A 131 4.19 -9.30 12.99
C VAL A 131 3.44 -9.79 11.75
N TYR A 132 3.45 -11.10 11.52
CA TYR A 132 2.82 -11.71 10.36
C TYR A 132 2.11 -13.01 10.75
N GLY A 133 0.83 -12.90 11.12
CA GLY A 133 -0.04 -14.00 11.53
C GLY A 133 0.33 -14.63 12.87
N PHE A 134 -0.14 -15.82 13.08
CA PHE A 134 0.09 -16.62 14.29
C PHE A 134 1.26 -17.61 14.11
N LYS A 135 1.91 -18.00 15.23
CA LYS A 135 2.96 -19.02 15.22
C LYS A 135 2.39 -20.41 14.90
N GLU A 136 1.20 -20.69 15.41
CA GLU A 136 0.46 -21.93 15.25
C GLU A 136 -1.04 -21.66 15.22
N LYS A 137 -1.83 -22.65 14.85
CA LYS A 137 -3.29 -22.54 14.87
C LYS A 137 -3.79 -22.49 16.30
N ILE A 138 -4.59 -21.45 16.62
CA ILE A 138 -5.29 -21.31 17.89
C ILE A 138 -6.80 -21.11 17.67
N SER A 139 -7.60 -21.28 18.71
CA SER A 139 -9.01 -20.92 18.66
C SER A 139 -9.23 -19.42 18.76
N LYS A 140 -10.42 -18.94 18.36
CA LYS A 140 -10.80 -17.53 18.54
C LYS A 140 -10.94 -17.15 20.01
N GLU A 141 -11.32 -18.10 20.86
CA GLU A 141 -11.39 -17.96 22.31
C GLU A 141 -9.98 -17.74 22.91
N GLU A 142 -8.99 -18.52 22.49
CA GLU A 142 -7.59 -18.33 22.89
C GLU A 142 -7.03 -17.00 22.40
N PHE A 143 -7.32 -16.60 21.15
CA PHE A 143 -6.94 -15.29 20.61
C PHE A 143 -7.55 -14.16 21.45
N LYS A 144 -8.85 -14.21 21.73
CA LYS A 144 -9.53 -13.23 22.58
C LYS A 144 -8.90 -13.16 23.98
N LYS A 145 -8.66 -14.31 24.60
CA LYS A 145 -8.02 -14.42 25.91
C LYS A 145 -6.63 -13.81 25.89
N ALA A 146 -5.81 -14.08 24.86
CA ALA A 146 -4.48 -13.52 24.73
C ALA A 146 -4.49 -11.98 24.66
N ILE A 147 -5.50 -11.38 24.02
CA ILE A 147 -5.70 -9.91 24.01
C ILE A 147 -6.05 -9.41 25.40
N GLU A 148 -7.04 -10.05 26.07
CA GLU A 148 -7.56 -9.64 27.39
C GLU A 148 -6.50 -9.79 28.50
N GLU A 149 -5.65 -10.82 28.42
CA GLU A 149 -4.59 -11.10 29.39
C GLU A 149 -3.24 -10.40 29.04
N ASN A 150 -3.21 -9.62 27.92
CA ASN A 150 -2.00 -8.93 27.45
C ASN A 150 -0.82 -9.87 27.14
N THR A 151 -1.13 -11.07 26.65
CA THR A 151 -0.17 -12.12 26.21
C THR A 151 -0.17 -12.32 24.70
N LEU A 152 -0.77 -11.40 23.95
CA LEU A 152 -0.95 -11.52 22.49
C LEU A 152 0.37 -11.75 21.75
N LEU A 153 1.45 -11.10 22.16
CA LEU A 153 2.77 -11.22 21.53
C LEU A 153 3.35 -12.65 21.62
N ASP A 154 2.93 -13.46 22.60
CA ASP A 154 3.43 -14.82 22.80
C ASP A 154 2.91 -15.79 21.72
N VAL A 155 1.75 -15.50 21.15
CA VAL A 155 1.09 -16.35 20.13
C VAL A 155 1.30 -15.86 18.69
N LEU A 156 1.78 -14.63 18.51
CA LEU A 156 1.98 -14.05 17.18
C LEU A 156 3.36 -14.40 16.60
N ASN A 157 3.38 -14.60 15.29
CA ASN A 157 4.60 -14.83 14.53
C ASN A 157 5.30 -13.51 14.23
N THR A 158 6.57 -13.39 14.61
CA THR A 158 7.42 -12.25 14.33
C THR A 158 8.53 -12.66 13.37
N VAL A 159 8.75 -11.90 12.31
CA VAL A 159 9.71 -12.21 11.26
C VAL A 159 10.68 -11.06 11.05
N ASN A 160 11.96 -11.36 10.85
CA ASN A 160 12.96 -10.37 10.45
C ASN A 160 12.73 -9.98 9.00
N VAL A 161 13.00 -8.72 8.67
CA VAL A 161 12.76 -8.18 7.33
C VAL A 161 13.96 -7.42 6.79
N LYS A 162 14.07 -7.42 5.47
CA LYS A 162 15.11 -6.70 4.72
C LYS A 162 14.52 -6.11 3.44
N LYS A 163 15.24 -5.17 2.81
CA LYS A 163 14.90 -4.63 1.49
C LYS A 163 14.60 -5.76 0.50
N GLY A 164 13.51 -5.61 -0.25
CA GLY A 164 13.05 -6.54 -1.28
C GLY A 164 12.13 -7.65 -0.78
N ASP A 165 11.95 -7.82 0.53
CA ASP A 165 10.95 -8.75 1.05
C ASP A 165 9.54 -8.30 0.66
N LEU A 166 8.67 -9.28 0.38
CA LEU A 166 7.27 -9.06 0.04
C LEU A 166 6.37 -9.86 0.97
N PHE A 167 5.37 -9.20 1.50
CA PHE A 167 4.33 -9.81 2.33
C PHE A 167 2.99 -9.70 1.63
N PHE A 168 2.27 -10.81 1.50
CA PHE A 168 0.88 -10.82 1.06
C PHE A 168 -0.03 -10.95 2.29
N ILE A 169 -0.74 -9.88 2.61
CA ILE A 169 -1.61 -9.77 3.79
C ILE A 169 -3.07 -9.99 3.33
N GLU A 170 -3.51 -11.24 3.33
CA GLU A 170 -4.95 -11.52 3.14
C GLU A 170 -5.77 -10.88 4.25
N ALA A 171 -6.98 -10.42 3.90
CA ALA A 171 -7.97 -10.03 4.90
C ALA A 171 -8.13 -11.16 5.95
N GLY A 172 -8.21 -10.78 7.23
CA GLY A 172 -8.21 -11.73 8.35
C GLY A 172 -6.84 -12.07 8.93
N THR A 173 -5.73 -11.73 8.26
CA THR A 173 -4.38 -11.92 8.81
C THR A 173 -4.09 -10.88 9.88
N VAL A 174 -3.73 -11.31 11.10
CA VAL A 174 -3.26 -10.41 12.16
C VAL A 174 -1.82 -9.99 11.84
N HIS A 175 -1.53 -8.69 11.83
CA HIS A 175 -0.24 -8.18 11.38
C HIS A 175 0.13 -6.85 12.03
N ALA A 176 1.42 -6.47 11.95
CA ALA A 176 1.89 -5.13 12.29
C ALA A 176 3.22 -4.85 11.62
N ILE A 177 3.41 -3.62 11.13
CA ILE A 177 4.70 -3.10 10.69
C ILE A 177 5.49 -2.72 11.94
N GLY A 178 6.70 -3.28 12.07
CA GLY A 178 7.61 -2.94 13.14
C GLY A 178 8.43 -1.68 12.87
N LYS A 179 9.07 -1.16 13.91
CA LYS A 179 9.92 0.03 13.82
C LYS A 179 11.08 -0.17 12.85
N GLY A 180 11.49 0.91 12.21
CA GLY A 180 12.66 0.94 11.31
C GLY A 180 12.38 0.44 9.90
N VAL A 181 11.12 0.18 9.56
CA VAL A 181 10.71 -0.32 8.23
C VAL A 181 10.13 0.81 7.39
N LEU A 182 10.51 0.85 6.11
CA LEU A 182 9.93 1.69 5.08
C LEU A 182 9.34 0.79 3.99
N ILE A 183 8.04 0.91 3.73
CA ILE A 183 7.35 0.06 2.75
C ILE A 183 6.56 0.85 1.72
N ALA A 184 6.33 0.21 0.58
CA ALA A 184 5.20 0.50 -0.29
C ALA A 184 4.07 -0.48 0.04
N GLU A 185 2.91 0.04 0.43
CA GLU A 185 1.69 -0.72 0.68
C GLU A 185 0.74 -0.54 -0.51
N ILE A 186 0.37 -1.64 -1.15
CA ILE A 186 -0.64 -1.66 -2.19
C ILE A 186 -1.83 -2.46 -1.67
N GLN A 187 -3.01 -1.86 -1.60
CA GLN A 187 -4.18 -2.40 -0.92
C GLN A 187 -5.49 -2.11 -1.65
N GLN A 188 -6.54 -2.81 -1.27
CA GLN A 188 -7.90 -2.38 -1.62
C GLN A 188 -8.16 -0.98 -1.07
N ASN A 189 -9.03 -0.21 -1.76
CA ASN A 189 -9.38 1.15 -1.35
C ASN A 189 -10.27 1.17 -0.10
N SER A 190 -9.67 0.88 1.04
CA SER A 190 -10.29 0.82 2.37
C SER A 190 -9.35 1.41 3.42
N ASN A 191 -9.93 2.04 4.44
CA ASN A 191 -9.19 2.52 5.62
C ASN A 191 -9.65 1.80 6.91
N SER A 192 -10.40 0.69 6.77
CA SER A 192 -10.93 -0.09 7.89
C SER A 192 -9.82 -0.87 8.59
N THR A 193 -9.64 -0.61 9.89
CA THR A 193 -8.59 -1.23 10.72
C THR A 193 -9.15 -1.62 12.08
N TYR A 194 -9.03 -2.91 12.44
CA TYR A 194 -9.39 -3.41 13.77
C TYR A 194 -8.12 -3.61 14.60
N ARG A 195 -7.84 -2.64 15.46
CA ARG A 195 -6.69 -2.64 16.36
C ARG A 195 -6.94 -3.59 17.52
N VAL A 196 -5.97 -4.46 17.81
CA VAL A 196 -6.03 -5.42 18.92
C VAL A 196 -4.98 -5.19 20.00
N TYR A 197 -3.88 -4.49 19.66
CA TYR A 197 -2.84 -4.14 20.60
C TYR A 197 -2.10 -2.87 20.19
N ASP A 198 -1.81 -1.98 21.11
CA ASP A 198 -1.16 -0.69 20.81
C ASP A 198 -0.05 -0.30 21.78
N TYR A 199 0.58 -1.26 22.42
CA TYR A 199 1.73 -1.05 23.32
C TYR A 199 1.45 -0.09 24.48
N GLY A 200 0.19 0.14 24.85
CA GLY A 200 -0.20 1.10 25.88
C GLY A 200 0.02 2.57 25.51
N ARG A 201 0.23 2.88 24.24
CA ARG A 201 0.49 4.24 23.75
C ARG A 201 -0.73 5.13 23.87
N LEU A 202 -0.47 6.42 24.15
CA LEU A 202 -1.48 7.46 24.14
C LEU A 202 -1.54 8.13 22.76
N GLY A 203 -2.74 8.44 22.31
CA GLY A 203 -2.98 9.26 21.13
C GLY A 203 -2.63 10.73 21.38
N LYS A 204 -2.79 11.57 20.35
CA LYS A 204 -2.56 13.03 20.44
C LYS A 204 -3.46 13.71 21.46
N ASP A 205 -4.59 13.12 21.80
CA ASP A 205 -5.56 13.56 22.83
C ASP A 205 -5.20 13.10 24.24
N GLY A 206 -4.08 12.42 24.42
CA GLY A 206 -3.62 11.89 25.71
C GLY A 206 -4.38 10.65 26.19
N LYS A 207 -5.20 10.02 25.37
CA LYS A 207 -5.96 8.80 25.68
C LYS A 207 -5.43 7.60 24.91
N PRO A 208 -5.57 6.37 25.45
CA PRO A 208 -5.30 5.16 24.68
C PRO A 208 -6.19 5.13 23.43
N ARG A 209 -5.63 4.69 22.30
CA ARG A 209 -6.43 4.47 21.08
C ARG A 209 -7.36 3.27 21.29
N GLU A 210 -8.56 3.36 20.73
CA GLU A 210 -9.58 2.32 20.83
C GLU A 210 -9.08 0.97 20.30
N LEU A 211 -9.39 -0.11 21.02
CA LEU A 211 -9.19 -1.49 20.57
C LEU A 211 -10.53 -2.08 20.10
N HIS A 212 -10.50 -2.74 18.95
CA HIS A 212 -11.69 -3.28 18.29
C HIS A 212 -11.78 -4.80 18.49
N VAL A 213 -11.60 -5.28 19.73
CA VAL A 213 -11.41 -6.70 20.07
C VAL A 213 -12.49 -7.61 19.47
N LYS A 214 -13.76 -7.26 19.62
CA LYS A 214 -14.87 -8.08 19.10
C LYS A 214 -14.79 -8.23 17.58
N LYS A 215 -14.70 -7.12 16.84
CA LYS A 215 -14.61 -7.12 15.37
C LYS A 215 -13.36 -7.87 14.90
N ALA A 216 -12.22 -7.68 15.59
CA ALA A 216 -10.99 -8.36 15.27
C ALA A 216 -11.11 -9.88 15.44
N VAL A 217 -11.69 -10.35 16.56
CA VAL A 217 -11.93 -11.79 16.78
C VAL A 217 -12.88 -12.36 15.72
N ASP A 218 -13.92 -11.62 15.34
CA ASP A 218 -14.87 -12.05 14.31
C ASP A 218 -14.16 -12.33 12.97
N VAL A 219 -13.27 -11.43 12.53
CA VAL A 219 -12.67 -11.50 11.17
C VAL A 219 -11.33 -12.23 11.11
N SER A 220 -10.61 -12.44 12.22
CA SER A 220 -9.27 -13.00 12.19
C SER A 220 -9.24 -14.46 11.75
N VAL A 221 -8.30 -14.79 10.89
CA VAL A 221 -7.84 -16.14 10.59
C VAL A 221 -6.76 -16.48 11.61
N THR A 222 -7.07 -17.39 12.55
CA THR A 222 -6.20 -17.71 13.69
C THR A 222 -5.26 -18.89 13.39
N GLU A 223 -4.64 -18.84 12.22
CA GLU A 223 -3.69 -19.83 11.69
C GLU A 223 -2.40 -19.14 11.22
N PRO A 224 -1.29 -19.87 11.07
CA PRO A 224 -0.11 -19.32 10.42
C PRO A 224 -0.40 -18.80 9.00
N PRO A 225 0.35 -17.81 8.52
CA PRO A 225 0.19 -17.29 7.16
C PRO A 225 0.43 -18.37 6.11
N LYS A 226 -0.32 -18.32 5.02
CA LYS A 226 -0.23 -19.30 3.92
C LYS A 226 0.86 -18.97 2.91
N TYR A 227 1.26 -17.70 2.82
CA TYR A 227 2.14 -17.19 1.78
C TYR A 227 3.57 -17.04 2.27
N ASP A 228 4.51 -17.41 1.42
CA ASP A 228 5.94 -17.17 1.63
C ASP A 228 6.24 -15.65 1.58
N ILE A 229 7.30 -15.24 2.28
CA ILE A 229 7.79 -13.84 2.29
C ILE A 229 8.70 -13.64 1.08
N LYS A 230 8.12 -13.61 -0.12
CA LYS A 230 8.84 -13.42 -1.38
C LYS A 230 7.90 -13.00 -2.51
N PRO A 231 8.42 -12.38 -3.58
CA PRO A 231 7.68 -12.15 -4.83
C PRO A 231 7.14 -13.46 -5.45
N MET A 232 6.10 -13.34 -6.27
CA MET A 232 5.51 -14.48 -6.99
C MET A 232 6.42 -15.03 -8.08
N SER A 233 7.32 -14.21 -8.65
CA SER A 233 8.30 -14.67 -9.63
C SER A 233 9.72 -14.35 -9.18
N ASP A 234 10.67 -15.10 -9.71
CA ASP A 234 12.06 -14.69 -9.70
C ASP A 234 12.26 -13.42 -10.56
N LYS A 235 13.36 -12.74 -10.34
CA LYS A 235 13.78 -11.58 -11.13
C LYS A 235 14.10 -12.02 -12.55
N VAL A 236 13.50 -11.39 -13.53
CA VAL A 236 13.77 -11.58 -14.96
C VAL A 236 14.65 -10.44 -15.45
N ILE A 237 15.82 -10.79 -15.97
CA ILE A 237 16.80 -9.83 -16.52
C ILE A 237 16.43 -9.53 -17.97
N GLY A 238 16.19 -8.25 -18.27
CA GLY A 238 15.87 -7.75 -19.60
C GLY A 238 16.99 -6.89 -20.20
N ASP A 239 16.80 -6.42 -21.44
CA ASP A 239 17.73 -5.47 -22.05
C ASP A 239 17.42 -4.04 -21.60
N GLY A 240 18.15 -3.56 -20.61
CA GLY A 240 18.01 -2.21 -20.07
C GLY A 240 17.05 -2.10 -18.87
N PHE A 241 16.47 -3.20 -18.40
CA PHE A 241 15.69 -3.25 -17.18
C PHE A 241 15.60 -4.68 -16.63
N ASP A 242 15.41 -4.81 -15.33
CA ASP A 242 15.00 -6.07 -14.70
C ASP A 242 13.55 -5.96 -14.23
N SER A 243 12.84 -7.08 -14.19
CA SER A 243 11.44 -7.13 -13.75
C SER A 243 11.17 -8.26 -12.77
N THR A 244 10.24 -8.04 -11.85
CA THR A 244 9.78 -9.03 -10.89
C THR A 244 8.27 -8.89 -10.72
N LEU A 245 7.53 -9.96 -10.94
CA LEU A 245 6.11 -9.99 -10.57
C LEU A 245 6.02 -10.13 -9.05
N LEU A 246 5.66 -9.05 -8.37
CA LEU A 246 5.49 -9.05 -6.92
C LEU A 246 4.28 -9.87 -6.53
N THR A 247 3.11 -9.54 -7.09
CA THR A 247 1.88 -10.28 -6.85
C THR A 247 0.89 -10.15 -8.01
N LYS A 248 0.00 -11.14 -8.10
CA LYS A 248 -1.18 -11.11 -8.96
C LYS A 248 -2.32 -11.82 -8.25
N CYS A 249 -3.42 -11.11 -8.04
CA CYS A 249 -4.65 -11.64 -7.47
C CYS A 249 -5.86 -11.04 -8.21
N ASP A 250 -7.07 -11.38 -7.78
CA ASP A 250 -8.30 -10.85 -8.40
C ASP A 250 -8.50 -9.34 -8.18
N LEU A 251 -7.75 -8.74 -7.25
CA LEU A 251 -7.89 -7.35 -6.84
C LEU A 251 -6.90 -6.42 -7.54
N PHE A 252 -5.66 -6.88 -7.73
CA PHE A 252 -4.59 -6.11 -8.38
C PHE A 252 -3.44 -7.00 -8.85
N THR A 253 -2.68 -6.47 -9.79
CA THR A 253 -1.39 -7.00 -10.24
C THR A 253 -0.32 -5.96 -9.96
N VAL A 254 0.80 -6.37 -9.36
CA VAL A 254 1.91 -5.47 -9.01
C VAL A 254 3.22 -6.03 -9.51
N ASN A 255 3.92 -5.21 -10.29
CA ASN A 255 5.25 -5.52 -10.82
C ASN A 255 6.27 -4.50 -10.28
N HIS A 256 7.47 -4.97 -10.03
CA HIS A 256 8.64 -4.17 -9.73
C HIS A 256 9.58 -4.17 -10.92
N TYR A 257 10.18 -3.01 -11.22
CA TYR A 257 11.16 -2.85 -12.28
C TYR A 257 12.36 -2.05 -11.78
N ASP A 258 13.56 -2.58 -12.06
CA ASP A 258 14.83 -1.85 -12.00
C ASP A 258 15.16 -1.40 -13.43
N VAL A 259 15.04 -0.13 -13.72
CA VAL A 259 15.31 0.45 -15.06
C VAL A 259 16.71 1.03 -15.07
N GLU A 260 17.58 0.52 -15.96
CA GLU A 260 18.96 0.99 -16.14
C GLU A 260 19.11 1.81 -17.45
N LYS A 261 18.20 1.64 -18.42
CA LYS A 261 18.20 2.39 -19.70
C LYS A 261 16.81 2.82 -20.08
N SER A 262 15.97 1.86 -20.50
CA SER A 262 14.59 2.12 -20.88
C SER A 262 13.73 0.89 -20.73
N LEU A 263 12.43 1.13 -20.50
CA LEU A 263 11.37 0.15 -20.36
C LEU A 263 10.15 0.66 -21.12
N THR A 264 9.59 -0.15 -22.01
CA THR A 264 8.28 0.13 -22.64
C THR A 264 7.21 -0.71 -21.98
N LEU A 265 6.18 -0.04 -21.50
CA LEU A 265 4.98 -0.63 -20.90
C LEU A 265 3.75 -0.26 -21.71
N GLU A 266 2.63 -0.91 -21.45
CA GLU A 266 1.35 -0.64 -22.09
C GLU A 266 0.23 -0.59 -21.06
N ALA A 267 -0.62 0.43 -21.14
CA ALA A 267 -1.91 0.48 -20.45
C ALA A 267 -3.00 0.20 -21.49
N ASP A 268 -3.53 -1.02 -21.46
CA ASP A 268 -4.60 -1.45 -22.37
C ASP A 268 -5.98 -0.96 -21.89
N GLU A 269 -7.04 -1.28 -22.61
CA GLU A 269 -8.40 -0.84 -22.28
C GLU A 269 -8.97 -1.51 -21.02
N LYS A 270 -8.29 -2.55 -20.50
CA LYS A 270 -8.79 -3.31 -19.35
C LYS A 270 -8.51 -2.61 -18.04
N SER A 271 -7.33 -1.96 -17.92
CA SER A 271 -6.91 -1.32 -16.68
C SER A 271 -5.99 -0.13 -16.94
N PHE A 272 -6.04 0.82 -16.02
CA PHE A 272 -4.99 1.84 -15.86
C PHE A 272 -3.67 1.19 -15.44
N ASN A 273 -2.56 1.93 -15.56
CA ASN A 273 -1.34 1.65 -14.83
C ASN A 273 -1.07 2.78 -13.83
N HIS A 274 -0.67 2.43 -12.61
CA HIS A 274 -0.09 3.37 -11.66
C HIS A 274 1.40 3.11 -11.56
N VAL A 275 2.22 4.15 -11.70
CA VAL A 275 3.68 4.09 -11.57
C VAL A 275 4.10 4.86 -10.31
N LEU A 276 4.67 4.16 -9.34
CA LEU A 276 5.30 4.72 -8.14
C LEU A 276 6.81 4.63 -8.28
N VAL A 277 7.51 5.76 -8.21
CA VAL A 277 8.97 5.80 -8.25
C VAL A 277 9.52 5.66 -6.84
N ILE A 278 10.16 4.54 -6.55
CA ILE A 278 10.69 4.26 -5.21
C ILE A 278 12.17 4.60 -5.05
N ASP A 279 12.90 4.72 -6.18
CA ASP A 279 14.29 5.23 -6.19
C ASP A 279 14.69 5.76 -7.57
N GLY A 280 15.74 6.61 -7.60
CA GLY A 280 16.33 7.11 -8.83
C GLY A 280 15.56 8.23 -9.54
N GLU A 281 15.90 8.46 -10.81
CA GLU A 281 15.34 9.52 -11.66
C GLU A 281 15.35 9.14 -13.14
N GLY A 282 14.56 9.85 -13.95
CA GLY A 282 14.46 9.59 -15.37
C GLY A 282 13.33 10.38 -16.04
N LYS A 283 12.70 9.75 -17.03
CA LYS A 283 11.54 10.32 -17.73
C LYS A 283 10.48 9.25 -17.99
N ILE A 284 9.22 9.68 -17.93
CA ILE A 284 8.07 8.90 -18.39
C ILE A 284 7.41 9.63 -19.55
N ASN A 285 7.45 9.06 -20.76
CA ASN A 285 7.01 9.72 -22.00
C ASN A 285 7.51 11.18 -22.12
N GLY A 286 8.78 11.40 -21.84
CA GLY A 286 9.44 12.72 -21.91
C GLY A 286 9.18 13.64 -20.72
N LYS A 287 8.27 13.33 -19.79
CA LYS A 287 8.06 14.08 -18.53
C LYS A 287 9.09 13.64 -17.50
N GLU A 288 9.63 14.59 -16.73
CA GLU A 288 10.57 14.30 -15.64
C GLU A 288 9.93 13.38 -14.59
N LEU A 289 10.73 12.43 -14.12
CA LEU A 289 10.39 11.41 -13.14
C LEU A 289 11.51 11.32 -12.10
N LYS A 290 11.17 11.31 -10.83
CA LYS A 290 12.14 11.17 -9.73
C LYS A 290 11.53 10.41 -8.56
N LYS A 291 12.39 9.95 -7.66
CA LYS A 291 12.00 9.28 -6.42
C LYS A 291 10.86 10.02 -5.70
N GLY A 292 9.80 9.29 -5.37
CA GLY A 292 8.59 9.79 -4.73
C GLY A 292 7.52 10.27 -5.71
N ASP A 293 7.80 10.32 -7.01
CA ASP A 293 6.76 10.67 -7.98
C ASP A 293 5.75 9.53 -8.16
N SER A 294 4.51 9.94 -8.39
CA SER A 294 3.36 9.07 -8.57
C SER A 294 2.61 9.48 -9.84
N PHE A 295 2.42 8.53 -10.76
CA PHE A 295 1.77 8.77 -12.05
C PHE A 295 0.63 7.81 -12.26
N PHE A 296 -0.50 8.35 -12.72
CA PHE A 296 -1.64 7.60 -13.18
C PHE A 296 -1.68 7.64 -14.72
N ILE A 297 -1.57 6.48 -15.33
CA ILE A 297 -1.64 6.27 -16.77
C ILE A 297 -3.02 5.70 -17.08
N PRO A 298 -3.91 6.45 -17.75
CA PRO A 298 -5.28 6.01 -18.03
C PRO A 298 -5.33 4.72 -18.82
N ALA A 299 -6.38 3.92 -18.62
CA ALA A 299 -6.68 2.78 -19.46
C ALA A 299 -6.79 3.21 -20.94
N GLY A 300 -6.36 2.34 -21.84
CA GLY A 300 -6.34 2.63 -23.27
C GLY A 300 -5.32 3.69 -23.70
N PHE A 301 -4.40 4.10 -22.82
CA PHE A 301 -3.30 5.02 -23.20
C PHE A 301 -2.40 4.40 -24.28
N GLY A 302 -2.29 3.08 -24.29
CA GLY A 302 -1.39 2.35 -25.14
C GLY A 302 0.02 2.31 -24.59
N LYS A 303 1.02 2.27 -25.48
CA LYS A 303 2.44 2.17 -25.08
C LYS A 303 2.97 3.47 -24.55
N TYR A 304 3.77 3.36 -23.48
CA TYR A 304 4.54 4.46 -22.91
C TYR A 304 5.94 3.98 -22.51
N GLU A 305 6.89 4.89 -22.54
CA GLU A 305 8.29 4.62 -22.25
C GLU A 305 8.71 5.24 -20.91
N ILE A 306 9.46 4.48 -20.13
CA ILE A 306 10.20 4.96 -18.97
C ILE A 306 11.69 4.82 -19.30
N CYS A 307 12.47 5.89 -19.20
CA CYS A 307 13.90 5.87 -19.45
C CYS A 307 14.66 6.62 -18.35
N GLY A 308 15.88 6.18 -18.10
CA GLY A 308 16.74 6.72 -17.04
C GLY A 308 17.25 5.60 -16.15
N LYS A 309 17.63 5.97 -14.94
CA LYS A 309 18.05 5.02 -13.90
C LYS A 309 17.13 5.14 -12.69
N CYS A 310 16.15 4.24 -12.59
CA CYS A 310 15.14 4.31 -11.56
C CYS A 310 14.57 2.95 -11.18
N GLU A 311 14.09 2.84 -9.95
CA GLU A 311 13.37 1.70 -9.38
C GLU A 311 11.88 2.08 -9.23
N ILE A 312 10.99 1.31 -9.85
CA ILE A 312 9.56 1.63 -9.90
C ILE A 312 8.69 0.44 -9.53
N ILE A 313 7.52 0.73 -8.96
CA ILE A 313 6.44 -0.22 -8.78
C ILE A 313 5.29 0.15 -9.72
N VAL A 314 4.81 -0.81 -10.51
CA VAL A 314 3.68 -0.64 -11.43
C VAL A 314 2.52 -1.48 -10.95
N THR A 315 1.38 -0.82 -10.72
CA THR A 315 0.14 -1.45 -10.24
C THR A 315 -0.98 -1.27 -11.25
N ASN A 316 -1.73 -2.33 -11.50
CA ASN A 316 -3.01 -2.31 -12.23
C ASN A 316 -4.03 -3.26 -11.60
N ILE A 317 -5.27 -3.26 -12.08
CA ILE A 317 -6.36 -4.13 -11.60
C ILE A 317 -6.75 -5.17 -12.65
#